data_239ee2fef4b205d7c909060e1a62e7c3
#
_entry.id   239ee2fef4b205d7c909060e1a62e7c3
#
_cell.length_a   1.000
_cell.length_b   1.000
_cell.length_c   1.000
_cell.angle_alpha   90.00
_cell.angle_beta   90.00
_cell.angle_gamma   90.00
#
_symmetry.space_group_name_H-M   'P 1'
#
loop_
_entity.id
_entity.type
_entity.pdbx_description
1 polymer ?
#
loop_
_entity_poly.entity_id
_entity_poly.type
_entity_poly.pdbx_seq_one_letter_code
_entity_poly.pdbx_strand_id
1 'polypeptide(L)'
;MSIVDNRKAFHDFFIEEKLEAGLALEGWEVKAIRAGRAHLKETYVIVRGAELYLLGAHVTPLVSASTHVKPDATRTRKLLMHAEQIAKLIGKVERAGYTLVPLDLHYTRGRIKLEIGLAKGKKQYDKRATEREREWQREKQRLIKGGTRVAG
;
A
#
# COMPACT_ATOMS: atom_id res chain seq x y z
N MET A 1 -11.79 13.00 0.08
CA MET A 1 -11.73 12.92 -1.38
C MET A 1 -10.33 12.49 -1.81
N SER A 2 -10.25 11.41 -2.55
CA SER A 2 -8.95 10.86 -2.98
C SER A 2 -8.35 11.70 -4.10
N ILE A 3 -7.06 11.98 -4.01
CA ILE A 3 -6.33 12.69 -5.06
C ILE A 3 -5.69 11.68 -6.01
N VAL A 4 -5.08 10.65 -5.45
CA VAL A 4 -4.37 9.60 -6.19
C VAL A 4 -4.65 8.27 -5.50
N ASP A 5 -5.09 7.28 -6.25
CA ASP A 5 -5.36 5.94 -5.75
C ASP A 5 -4.29 4.94 -6.18
N ASN A 6 -4.08 3.94 -5.35
CA ASN A 6 -3.22 2.82 -5.67
C ASN A 6 -4.07 1.54 -5.76
N ARG A 7 -4.72 1.35 -6.88
CA ARG A 7 -5.62 0.20 -7.09
C ARG A 7 -4.89 -1.15 -7.05
N LYS A 8 -3.64 -1.15 -7.47
CA LYS A 8 -2.83 -2.36 -7.47
C LYS A 8 -2.63 -2.94 -6.06
N ALA A 9 -2.57 -2.08 -5.05
CA ALA A 9 -2.43 -2.53 -3.67
C ALA A 9 -3.61 -3.41 -3.24
N PHE A 10 -4.83 -3.01 -3.61
CA PHE A 10 -6.02 -3.81 -3.29
C PHE A 10 -6.07 -5.12 -4.08
N HIS A 11 -5.45 -5.16 -5.23
CA HIS A 11 -5.37 -6.37 -6.04
C HIS A 11 -4.32 -7.35 -5.51
N ASP A 12 -3.18 -6.84 -5.07
CA ASP A 12 -2.03 -7.67 -4.67
C ASP A 12 -2.01 -8.03 -3.18
N PHE A 13 -2.78 -7.34 -2.36
CA PHE A 13 -2.74 -7.48 -0.90
C PHE A 13 -4.14 -7.60 -0.29
N PHE A 14 -4.21 -8.33 0.82
CA PHE A 14 -5.38 -8.30 1.70
C PHE A 14 -5.19 -7.19 2.72
N ILE A 15 -6.00 -6.16 2.63
CA ILE A 15 -5.94 -5.01 3.52
C ILE A 15 -6.80 -5.30 4.75
N GLU A 16 -6.17 -5.47 5.90
CA GLU A 16 -6.89 -5.74 7.14
C GLU A 16 -7.27 -4.47 7.90
N GLU A 17 -6.42 -3.46 7.85
CA GLU A 17 -6.63 -2.22 8.58
C GLU A 17 -6.13 -1.06 7.75
N LYS A 18 -6.85 0.06 7.80
CA LYS A 18 -6.45 1.29 7.12
C LYS A 18 -6.14 2.36 8.17
N LEU A 19 -5.05 3.10 7.93
CA LEU A 19 -4.62 4.17 8.81
C LEU A 19 -4.24 5.39 7.99
N GLU A 20 -4.38 6.56 8.58
CA GLU A 20 -4.01 7.81 7.95
C GLU A 20 -2.71 8.32 8.53
N ALA A 21 -1.79 8.73 7.65
CA ALA A 21 -0.51 9.30 8.03
C ALA A 21 -0.30 10.65 7.36
N GLY A 22 0.38 11.55 8.03
CA GLY A 22 0.87 12.76 7.41
C GLY A 22 2.12 12.46 6.59
N LEU A 23 2.50 13.38 5.73
CA LEU A 23 3.72 13.32 4.93
C LEU A 23 4.56 14.57 5.12
N ALA A 24 5.86 14.38 5.29
CA ALA A 24 6.80 15.50 5.28
C ALA A 24 7.06 15.90 3.82
N LEU A 25 6.31 16.86 3.33
CA LEU A 25 6.35 17.31 1.94
C LEU A 25 7.03 18.66 1.80
N GLU A 26 7.70 18.86 0.67
CA GLU A 26 8.21 20.17 0.27
C GLU A 26 7.10 20.96 -0.42
N GLY A 27 7.25 22.28 -0.47
CA GLY A 27 6.22 23.15 -1.05
C GLY A 27 5.85 22.80 -2.49
N TRP A 28 6.84 22.48 -3.32
CA TRP A 28 6.61 22.09 -4.71
C TRP A 28 5.87 20.76 -4.82
N GLU A 29 6.09 19.86 -3.86
CA GLU A 29 5.39 18.58 -3.82
C GLU A 29 3.90 18.76 -3.53
N VAL A 30 3.58 19.63 -2.58
CA VAL A 30 2.18 19.95 -2.25
C VAL A 30 1.47 20.49 -3.49
N LYS A 31 2.08 21.41 -4.21
CA LYS A 31 1.50 21.98 -5.43
C LYS A 31 1.32 20.94 -6.52
N ALA A 32 2.30 20.09 -6.73
CA ALA A 32 2.24 19.04 -7.74
C ALA A 32 1.16 18.00 -7.42
N ILE A 33 1.07 17.59 -6.17
CA ILE A 33 0.05 16.62 -5.74
C ILE A 33 -1.35 17.21 -5.92
N ARG A 34 -1.56 18.48 -5.54
CA ARG A 34 -2.84 19.16 -5.74
C ARG A 34 -3.23 19.27 -7.21
N ALA A 35 -2.25 19.35 -8.08
CA ALA A 35 -2.47 19.37 -9.52
C ALA A 35 -2.67 17.96 -10.12
N GLY A 36 -2.69 16.92 -9.28
CA GLY A 36 -2.86 15.55 -9.74
C GLY A 36 -1.62 14.93 -10.37
N ARG A 37 -0.45 15.56 -10.19
CA ARG A 37 0.79 15.11 -10.79
C ARG A 37 1.60 14.19 -9.87
N ALA A 38 0.94 13.16 -9.37
CA ALA A 38 1.57 12.17 -8.51
C ALA A 38 0.99 10.80 -8.81
N HIS A 39 1.77 9.74 -8.59
CA HIS A 39 1.25 8.40 -8.64
C HIS A 39 1.96 7.51 -7.63
N LEU A 40 1.27 6.45 -7.22
CA LEU A 40 1.72 5.52 -6.21
C LEU A 40 2.10 4.14 -6.79
N LYS A 41 2.37 4.07 -8.08
CA LYS A 41 2.83 2.82 -8.69
C LYS A 41 4.18 2.43 -8.13
N GLU A 42 4.32 1.15 -7.81
CA GLU A 42 5.57 0.62 -7.27
C GLU A 42 6.09 1.41 -6.07
N THR A 43 5.16 1.80 -5.20
CA THR A 43 5.44 2.57 -4.01
C THR A 43 5.36 1.68 -2.79
N TYR A 44 6.28 1.87 -1.86
CA TYR A 44 6.37 1.06 -0.65
C TYR A 44 6.46 1.92 0.59
N VAL A 45 5.96 1.39 1.70
CA VAL A 45 6.20 1.97 3.02
C VAL A 45 7.25 1.11 3.69
N ILE A 46 8.35 1.71 4.10
CA ILE A 46 9.46 0.99 4.75
C ILE A 46 9.69 1.48 6.17
N VAL A 47 10.26 0.60 6.97
CA VAL A 47 10.66 0.90 8.35
C VAL A 47 12.17 1.16 8.36
N ARG A 48 12.57 2.29 8.92
CA ARG A 48 13.98 2.64 9.07
C ARG A 48 14.19 3.45 10.34
N GLY A 49 15.01 2.94 11.26
CA GLY A 49 15.33 3.68 12.47
C GLY A 49 14.12 4.06 13.33
N ALA A 50 13.20 3.14 13.52
CA ALA A 50 11.96 3.35 14.27
C ALA A 50 11.01 4.40 13.65
N GLU A 51 11.17 4.69 12.37
CA GLU A 51 10.33 5.60 11.61
C GLU A 51 9.82 4.93 10.35
N LEU A 52 8.76 5.49 9.78
CA LEU A 52 8.17 5.00 8.53
C LEU A 52 8.46 6.00 7.41
N TYR A 53 8.76 5.45 6.23
CA TYR A 53 9.06 6.25 5.05
C TYR A 53 8.31 5.74 3.83
N LEU A 54 7.89 6.66 2.97
CA LEU A 54 7.28 6.36 1.69
C LEU A 54 8.37 6.36 0.63
N LEU A 55 8.57 5.21 -0.01
CA LEU A 55 9.62 5.01 -1.02
C LEU A 55 9.00 4.76 -2.39
N GLY A 56 9.52 5.41 -3.40
CA GLY A 56 9.12 5.18 -4.78
C GLY A 56 7.90 5.95 -5.28
N ALA A 57 7.27 6.75 -4.42
CA ALA A 57 6.18 7.61 -4.87
C ALA A 57 6.71 8.68 -5.82
N HIS A 58 6.06 8.82 -6.96
CA HIS A 58 6.49 9.75 -7.99
C HIS A 58 5.64 11.02 -7.95
N VAL A 59 6.28 12.16 -7.74
CA VAL A 59 5.63 13.48 -7.77
C VAL A 59 6.33 14.32 -8.84
N THR A 60 5.62 14.58 -9.94
CA THR A 60 6.19 15.31 -11.07
C THR A 60 6.18 16.82 -10.77
N PRO A 61 7.33 17.49 -10.80
CA PRO A 61 7.37 18.94 -10.56
C PRO A 61 6.60 19.70 -11.62
N LEU A 62 5.94 20.77 -11.19
CA LEU A 62 5.31 21.71 -12.12
C LEU A 62 6.35 22.59 -12.78
N VAL A 63 6.06 23.05 -14.00
CA VAL A 63 6.97 23.93 -14.73
C VAL A 63 7.26 25.22 -13.95
N SER A 64 6.34 25.65 -13.12
CA SER A 64 6.46 26.84 -12.28
C SER A 64 7.26 26.61 -11.00
N ALA A 65 7.84 25.42 -10.79
CA ALA A 65 8.66 25.18 -9.62
C ALA A 65 9.85 26.11 -9.59
N SER A 66 10.19 26.61 -8.38
CA SER A 66 11.28 27.55 -8.20
C SER A 66 12.60 27.02 -8.73
N THR A 67 13.35 27.84 -9.43
CA THR A 67 14.69 27.48 -9.93
C THR A 67 15.70 27.26 -8.82
N HIS A 68 15.39 27.68 -7.60
CA HIS A 68 16.24 27.49 -6.43
C HIS A 68 16.10 26.10 -5.80
N VAL A 69 15.07 25.36 -6.18
CA VAL A 69 14.81 24.02 -5.68
C VAL A 69 15.14 23.05 -6.79
N LYS A 70 15.97 22.05 -6.48
CA LYS A 70 16.18 20.92 -7.38
C LYS A 70 15.17 19.85 -6.99
N PRO A 71 14.02 19.75 -7.67
CA PRO A 71 12.99 18.81 -7.27
C PRO A 71 13.39 17.38 -7.63
N ASP A 72 13.33 16.51 -6.63
CA ASP A 72 13.54 15.07 -6.82
C ASP A 72 12.16 14.40 -6.84
N ALA A 73 11.73 13.98 -8.01
CA ALA A 73 10.42 13.38 -8.21
C ALA A 73 10.20 12.13 -7.37
N THR A 74 11.25 11.39 -7.07
CA THR A 74 11.18 10.11 -6.35
C THR A 74 11.78 10.18 -4.95
N ARG A 75 11.84 11.35 -4.38
CA ARG A 75 12.39 11.57 -3.04
C ARG A 75 11.69 10.66 -2.00
N THR A 76 12.49 10.10 -1.10
CA THR A 76 11.94 9.35 0.04
C THR A 76 11.28 10.32 1.01
N ARG A 77 10.03 10.06 1.37
CA ARG A 77 9.25 10.97 2.21
C ARG A 77 8.91 10.31 3.53
N LYS A 78 9.15 11.06 4.61
CA LYS A 78 8.87 10.55 5.96
C LYS A 78 7.37 10.59 6.25
N LEU A 79 6.84 9.55 6.84
CA LEU A 79 5.45 9.52 7.31
C LEU A 79 5.39 10.14 8.71
N LEU A 80 4.36 10.95 8.93
CA LEU A 80 4.14 11.63 10.20
C LEU A 80 2.96 10.99 10.91
N MET A 81 3.26 10.25 11.97
CA MET A 81 2.26 9.57 12.80
C MET A 81 2.69 9.67 14.26
N HIS A 82 1.76 9.40 15.15
CA HIS A 82 2.09 9.33 16.57
C HIS A 82 3.05 8.17 16.85
N ALA A 83 4.01 8.39 17.74
CA ALA A 83 5.03 7.40 18.06
C ALA A 83 4.44 6.04 18.47
N GLU A 84 3.34 6.04 19.18
CA GLU A 84 2.64 4.83 19.59
C GLU A 84 2.10 4.03 18.40
N GLN A 85 1.54 4.72 17.42
CA GLN A 85 1.05 4.09 16.20
C GLN A 85 2.20 3.50 15.39
N ILE A 86 3.28 4.25 15.26
CA ILE A 86 4.48 3.78 14.54
C ILE A 86 5.02 2.51 15.19
N ALA A 87 5.18 2.52 16.51
CA ALA A 87 5.70 1.35 17.24
C ALA A 87 4.80 0.12 17.06
N LYS A 88 3.49 0.32 17.10
CA LYS A 88 2.53 -0.77 16.90
C LYS A 88 2.63 -1.35 15.50
N LEU A 89 2.74 -0.51 14.49
CA LEU A 89 2.85 -0.94 13.09
C LEU A 89 4.17 -1.66 12.83
N ILE A 90 5.28 -1.14 13.36
CA ILE A 90 6.58 -1.80 13.27
C ILE A 90 6.53 -3.19 13.87
N GLY A 91 5.91 -3.32 15.05
CA GLY A 91 5.74 -4.61 15.71
C GLY A 91 4.98 -5.61 14.84
N LYS A 92 3.92 -5.18 14.20
CA LYS A 92 3.13 -6.05 13.31
C LYS A 92 3.90 -6.45 12.06
N VAL A 93 4.67 -5.55 11.49
CA VAL A 93 5.50 -5.84 10.32
C VAL A 93 6.58 -6.86 10.67
N GLU A 94 7.29 -6.65 11.78
CA GLU A 94 8.41 -7.48 12.15
C GLU A 94 8.02 -8.84 12.77
N ARG A 95 6.96 -8.89 13.57
CA ARG A 95 6.59 -10.09 14.31
C ARG A 95 5.48 -10.90 13.68
N ALA A 96 4.52 -10.25 13.07
CA ALA A 96 3.33 -10.91 12.55
C ALA A 96 3.33 -11.09 11.02
N GLY A 97 4.40 -10.67 10.36
CA GLY A 97 4.52 -10.85 8.91
C GLY A 97 3.63 -9.96 8.06
N TYR A 98 3.14 -8.86 8.63
CA TYR A 98 2.39 -7.88 7.86
C TYR A 98 3.30 -6.98 7.05
N THR A 99 2.74 -6.37 6.03
CA THR A 99 3.41 -5.31 5.27
C THR A 99 2.55 -4.06 5.28
N LEU A 100 3.17 -2.92 5.06
CA LEU A 100 2.47 -1.66 4.96
C LEU A 100 2.46 -1.24 3.49
N VAL A 101 1.28 -0.92 2.98
CA VAL A 101 1.13 -0.52 1.58
C VAL A 101 0.45 0.84 1.49
N PRO A 102 0.92 1.74 0.62
CA PRO A 102 0.24 3.01 0.39
C PRO A 102 -1.02 2.76 -0.44
N LEU A 103 -2.15 3.28 0.02
CA LEU A 103 -3.44 3.08 -0.62
C LEU A 103 -3.89 4.27 -1.45
N ASP A 104 -3.81 5.46 -0.87
CA ASP A 104 -4.16 6.68 -1.59
C ASP A 104 -3.57 7.93 -0.94
N LEU A 105 -3.58 9.00 -1.72
CA LEU A 105 -3.32 10.35 -1.23
C LEU A 105 -4.67 11.08 -1.24
N HIS A 106 -5.00 11.74 -0.15
CA HIS A 106 -6.27 12.44 -0.02
C HIS A 106 -6.13 13.69 0.85
N TYR A 107 -7.17 14.51 0.86
CA TYR A 107 -7.22 15.67 1.73
C TYR A 107 -7.99 15.37 3.00
N THR A 108 -7.43 15.76 4.13
CA THR A 108 -8.10 15.76 5.40
C THR A 108 -7.87 17.14 6.03
N ARG A 109 -8.95 17.88 6.21
CA ARG A 109 -8.89 19.25 6.76
C ARG A 109 -7.89 20.15 6.00
N GLY A 110 -7.90 20.07 4.67
CA GLY A 110 -7.03 20.86 3.82
C GLY A 110 -5.58 20.41 3.73
N ARG A 111 -5.22 19.34 4.43
CA ARG A 111 -3.87 18.79 4.39
C ARG A 111 -3.82 17.49 3.59
N ILE A 112 -2.72 17.30 2.88
CA ILE A 112 -2.50 16.07 2.13
C ILE A 112 -2.08 14.98 3.11
N LYS A 113 -2.82 13.88 3.08
CA LYS A 113 -2.58 12.70 3.93
C LYS A 113 -2.40 11.48 3.05
N LEU A 114 -1.66 10.51 3.57
CA LEU A 114 -1.50 9.21 2.95
C LEU A 114 -2.32 8.20 3.72
N GLU A 115 -3.18 7.46 3.03
CA GLU A 115 -3.82 6.29 3.63
C GLU A 115 -2.91 5.10 3.42
N ILE A 116 -2.57 4.42 4.50
CA ILE A 116 -1.78 3.22 4.46
C ILE A 116 -2.61 2.02 4.90
N GLY A 117 -2.33 0.87 4.32
CA GLY A 117 -2.97 -0.37 4.67
C GLY A 117 -2.02 -1.32 5.38
N LEU A 118 -2.49 -1.90 6.47
CA LEU A 118 -1.80 -3.01 7.11
C LEU A 118 -2.30 -4.27 6.43
N ALA A 119 -1.42 -4.99 5.75
CA ALA A 119 -1.82 -5.98 4.79
C ALA A 119 -0.95 -7.24 4.77
N LYS A 120 -1.49 -8.28 4.18
CA LYS A 120 -0.76 -9.50 3.85
C LYS A 120 -0.77 -9.69 2.34
N GLY A 121 0.37 -10.10 1.79
CA GLY A 121 0.49 -10.33 0.36
C GLY A 121 -0.31 -11.54 -0.09
N LYS A 122 -0.97 -11.42 -1.22
CA LYS A 122 -1.69 -12.53 -1.85
C LYS A 122 -0.77 -13.46 -2.63
N LYS A 123 0.41 -12.99 -2.97
CA LYS A 123 1.25 -13.66 -3.96
C LYS A 123 1.78 -15.04 -3.60
N GLN A 124 2.07 -15.30 -2.35
CA GLN A 124 2.65 -16.59 -1.98
C GLN A 124 1.71 -17.46 -1.16
N TYR A 125 0.97 -16.87 -0.25
CA TYR A 125 0.08 -17.63 0.61
C TYR A 125 -1.27 -17.91 -0.01
N ASP A 126 -1.89 -16.88 -0.56
CA ASP A 126 -3.27 -17.01 -0.99
C ASP A 126 -3.41 -17.54 -2.40
N LYS A 127 -2.41 -17.33 -3.23
CA LYS A 127 -2.37 -17.96 -4.54
C LYS A 127 -2.26 -19.48 -4.40
N ARG A 128 -1.44 -19.94 -3.48
CA ARG A 128 -1.32 -21.37 -3.19
C ARG A 128 -2.59 -21.94 -2.54
N ALA A 129 -3.15 -21.22 -1.57
CA ALA A 129 -4.37 -21.63 -0.93
C ALA A 129 -5.54 -21.67 -1.90
N THR A 130 -5.65 -20.69 -2.78
CA THR A 130 -6.68 -20.62 -3.81
C THR A 130 -6.51 -21.75 -4.82
N GLU A 131 -5.29 -22.03 -5.23
CA GLU A 131 -4.99 -23.13 -6.15
C GLU A 131 -5.31 -24.49 -5.53
N ARG A 132 -4.95 -24.70 -4.27
CA ARG A 132 -5.29 -25.92 -3.53
C ARG A 132 -6.78 -26.10 -3.40
N GLU A 133 -7.49 -25.05 -3.11
CA GLU A 133 -8.93 -25.09 -3.01
C GLU A 133 -9.59 -25.38 -4.34
N ARG A 134 -9.09 -24.80 -5.43
CA ARG A 134 -9.56 -25.10 -6.78
C ARG A 134 -9.31 -26.55 -7.16
N GLU A 135 -8.13 -27.08 -6.86
CA GLU A 135 -7.79 -28.46 -7.12
C GLU A 135 -8.67 -29.41 -6.32
N TRP A 136 -8.88 -29.11 -5.05
CA TRP A 136 -9.76 -29.87 -4.19
C TRP A 136 -11.18 -29.89 -4.72
N GLN A 137 -11.67 -28.77 -5.16
CA GLN A 137 -13.01 -28.69 -5.74
C GLN A 137 -13.12 -29.45 -7.06
N ARG A 138 -12.10 -29.42 -7.88
CA ARG A 138 -12.06 -30.19 -9.13
C ARG A 138 -12.09 -31.69 -8.86
N GLU A 139 -11.33 -32.16 -7.90
CA GLU A 139 -11.33 -33.57 -7.51
C GLU A 139 -12.67 -34.00 -6.95
N LYS A 140 -13.25 -33.15 -6.12
CA LYS A 140 -14.57 -33.40 -5.55
C LYS A 140 -15.63 -33.50 -6.64
N GLN A 141 -15.61 -32.62 -7.61
CA GLN A 141 -16.52 -32.69 -8.76
C GLN A 141 -16.27 -33.91 -9.62
N ARG A 142 -15.04 -34.29 -9.80
CA ARG A 142 -14.67 -35.47 -10.58
C ARG A 142 -15.21 -36.75 -9.93
N LEU A 143 -15.10 -36.82 -8.61
CA LEU A 143 -15.64 -37.97 -7.85
C LEU A 143 -17.15 -38.02 -7.91
N ILE A 144 -17.82 -36.87 -7.86
CA ILE A 144 -19.27 -36.78 -7.97
C ILE A 144 -19.73 -37.14 -9.36
N LYS A 145 -19.07 -36.66 -10.42
CA LYS A 145 -19.41 -36.96 -11.80
C LYS A 145 -19.07 -38.37 -12.20
N GLY A 146 -18.08 -38.97 -11.59
CA GLY A 146 -17.73 -40.37 -11.79
C GLY A 146 -18.75 -41.36 -11.26
N GLY A 147 -19.70 -40.87 -10.51
CA GLY A 147 -20.79 -41.69 -9.99
C GLY A 147 -20.39 -42.81 -9.08
N THR A 148 -19.15 -42.82 -8.81
CA THR A 148 -18.68 -43.98 -8.24
C THR A 148 -18.40 -43.86 -6.85
N ARG A 149 -18.89 -43.45 -6.14
CA ARG A 149 -18.53 -43.57 -4.88
C ARG A 149 -17.90 -42.51 -4.41
N VAL A 150 -18.36 -42.07 -3.92
CA VAL A 150 -17.96 -41.12 -3.09
C VAL A 150 -17.59 -41.76 -1.84
N ALA A 151 -16.57 -42.29 -1.87
CA ALA A 151 -16.10 -42.88 -0.67
C ALA A 151 -15.81 -41.80 0.33
N GLY A 152 -16.55 -41.75 1.27
CA GLY A 152 -16.31 -40.94 2.44
C GLY A 152 -16.13 -39.47 2.27
#